data_139d79e24bc138fea6006015deb527bc
#
_entry.id   139d79e24bc138fea6006015deb527bc
#
_cell.length_a   1.000
_cell.length_b   1.000
_cell.length_c   1.000
_cell.angle_alpha   90.00
_cell.angle_beta   90.00
_cell.angle_gamma   90.00
#
_symmetry.space_group_name_H-M   'P 1'
#
loop_
_entity.id
_entity.type
_entity.pdbx_description
1 polymer ?
#
loop_
_entity_poly.entity_id
_entity_poly.type
_entity_poly.pdbx_seq_one_letter_code
_entity_poly.pdbx_strand_id
1 'polypeptide(L)'
;MFSKIFPPIHTEGYKFLVISVIVTLVLLAFSGFLGTIGILLTIWVYYFFRDPERIIIGDDNYLVSPADGEVIKVEEVDGPKEVGLENQKFKKISIFMNVFDCHVNRTPCSGTVEEILYKPGKFLNASFDKASEDNERNYYKIKDNAGNNIIVVQIAGLIARRIVCETNNGQTLNQGERIGMIRFGSRADVYYENYDPLVKVGQKTI
;
A
#
# COMPACT_ATOMS: atom_id res chain seq x y z
N MET A 1 -20.76 3.33 14.07
CA MET A 1 -21.50 3.29 12.79
C MET A 1 -21.04 4.39 11.82
N PHE A 2 -20.89 5.63 12.25
CA PHE A 2 -20.43 6.76 11.43
C PHE A 2 -19.00 6.57 10.86
N SER A 3 -18.06 6.00 11.60
CA SER A 3 -16.67 5.75 11.15
C SER A 3 -16.56 4.74 10.01
N LYS A 4 -17.56 3.90 9.78
CA LYS A 4 -17.60 2.98 8.63
C LYS A 4 -18.00 3.71 7.34
N ILE A 5 -18.81 4.76 7.43
CA ILE A 5 -19.28 5.55 6.28
C ILE A 5 -18.27 6.68 5.98
N PHE A 6 -17.73 7.29 7.03
CA PHE A 6 -16.73 8.37 6.94
C PHE A 6 -15.47 7.95 7.70
N PRO A 7 -14.61 7.12 7.09
CA PRO A 7 -13.34 6.73 7.71
C PRO A 7 -12.44 7.96 7.90
N PRO A 8 -11.53 7.95 8.88
CA PRO A 8 -10.55 9.01 9.04
C PRO A 8 -9.71 9.16 7.78
N ILE A 9 -9.15 10.34 7.59
CA ILE A 9 -8.26 10.65 6.46
C ILE A 9 -6.82 10.52 6.94
N HIS A 10 -6.00 9.89 6.12
CA HIS A 10 -4.56 9.86 6.31
C HIS A 10 -3.97 11.28 6.30
N THR A 11 -2.94 11.54 7.11
CA THR A 11 -2.33 12.87 7.26
C THR A 11 -1.90 13.50 5.95
N GLU A 12 -1.39 12.68 5.01
CA GLU A 12 -0.99 13.09 3.68
C GLU A 12 -2.16 13.59 2.80
N GLY A 13 -3.40 13.24 3.16
CA GLY A 13 -4.60 13.62 2.42
C GLY A 13 -5.10 15.02 2.70
N TYR A 14 -4.84 15.59 3.88
CA TYR A 14 -5.42 16.87 4.27
C TYR A 14 -5.13 18.01 3.30
N LYS A 15 -3.87 18.12 2.83
CA LYS A 15 -3.49 19.16 1.86
C LYS A 15 -4.21 19.02 0.53
N PHE A 16 -4.40 17.79 0.04
CA PHE A 16 -5.12 17.55 -1.21
C PHE A 16 -6.61 17.81 -1.07
N LEU A 17 -7.19 17.47 0.09
CA LEU A 17 -8.58 17.78 0.38
C LEU A 17 -8.82 19.28 0.44
N VAL A 18 -7.98 20.04 1.12
CA VAL A 18 -8.10 21.51 1.18
C VAL A 18 -7.99 22.12 -0.22
N ILE A 19 -7.01 21.69 -1.02
CA ILE A 19 -6.85 22.17 -2.40
C ILE A 19 -8.09 21.82 -3.24
N SER A 20 -8.60 20.59 -3.15
CA SER A 20 -9.78 20.19 -3.91
C SER A 20 -11.04 20.97 -3.53
N VAL A 21 -11.22 21.29 -2.25
CA VAL A 21 -12.32 22.15 -1.78
C VAL A 21 -12.20 23.56 -2.35
N ILE A 22 -11.01 24.18 -2.30
CA ILE A 22 -10.79 25.52 -2.86
C ILE A 22 -11.08 25.52 -4.37
N VAL A 23 -10.55 24.55 -5.11
CA VAL A 23 -10.80 24.40 -6.55
C VAL A 23 -12.30 24.24 -6.82
N THR A 24 -13.00 23.44 -6.03
CA THR A 24 -14.45 23.23 -6.15
C THR A 24 -15.23 24.56 -5.96
N LEU A 25 -14.88 25.36 -4.95
CA LEU A 25 -15.51 26.66 -4.72
C LEU A 25 -15.29 27.62 -5.90
N VAL A 26 -14.08 27.65 -6.46
CA VAL A 26 -13.78 28.43 -7.66
C VAL A 26 -14.62 27.94 -8.85
N LEU A 27 -14.69 26.64 -9.10
CA LEU A 27 -15.49 26.07 -10.18
C LEU A 27 -16.99 26.37 -10.03
N LEU A 28 -17.52 26.36 -8.80
CA LEU A 28 -18.90 26.73 -8.49
C LEU A 28 -19.20 28.21 -8.84
N ALA A 29 -18.24 29.11 -8.65
CA ALA A 29 -18.39 30.52 -9.00
C ALA A 29 -18.49 30.74 -10.53
N PHE A 30 -17.94 29.82 -11.34
CA PHE A 30 -18.02 29.90 -12.80
C PHE A 30 -19.26 29.21 -13.36
N SER A 31 -19.62 28.04 -12.85
CA SER A 31 -20.75 27.25 -13.35
C SER A 31 -21.15 26.17 -12.35
N GLY A 32 -22.46 26.00 -12.16
CA GLY A 32 -23.00 24.90 -11.34
C GLY A 32 -22.58 23.52 -11.87
N PHE A 33 -22.48 23.36 -13.19
CA PHE A 33 -22.02 22.10 -13.78
C PHE A 33 -20.55 21.80 -13.42
N LEU A 34 -19.66 22.77 -13.58
CA LEU A 34 -18.25 22.63 -13.18
C LEU A 34 -18.11 22.40 -11.67
N GLY A 35 -18.92 23.10 -10.88
CA GLY A 35 -18.97 22.90 -9.44
C GLY A 35 -19.38 21.47 -9.05
N THR A 36 -20.35 20.87 -9.75
CA THR A 36 -20.74 19.46 -9.51
C THR A 36 -19.58 18.51 -9.78
N ILE A 37 -18.81 18.71 -10.85
CA ILE A 37 -17.59 17.94 -11.13
C ILE A 37 -16.58 18.12 -10.00
N GLY A 38 -16.37 19.36 -9.53
CA GLY A 38 -15.49 19.65 -8.40
C GLY A 38 -15.89 18.91 -7.13
N ILE A 39 -17.18 18.87 -6.81
CA ILE A 39 -17.71 18.13 -5.64
C ILE A 39 -17.39 16.62 -5.78
N LEU A 40 -17.65 16.03 -6.92
CA LEU A 40 -17.38 14.60 -7.16
C LEU A 40 -15.88 14.29 -7.02
N LEU A 41 -15.02 15.14 -7.56
CA LEU A 41 -13.56 15.02 -7.41
C LEU A 41 -13.13 15.17 -5.94
N THR A 42 -13.71 16.09 -5.20
CA THR A 42 -13.41 16.29 -3.77
C THR A 42 -13.82 15.06 -2.96
N ILE A 43 -14.98 14.48 -3.23
CA ILE A 43 -15.42 13.22 -2.60
C ILE A 43 -14.44 12.10 -2.94
N TRP A 44 -14.01 11.99 -4.19
CA TRP A 44 -13.03 10.99 -4.59
C TRP A 44 -11.67 11.19 -3.89
N VAL A 45 -11.17 12.42 -3.77
CA VAL A 45 -9.94 12.73 -3.02
C VAL A 45 -10.08 12.28 -1.56
N TYR A 46 -11.22 12.57 -0.93
CA TYR A 46 -11.51 12.09 0.43
C TYR A 46 -11.41 10.56 0.52
N TYR A 47 -12.09 9.84 -0.38
CA TYR A 47 -12.08 8.37 -0.38
C TYR A 47 -10.71 7.78 -0.71
N PHE A 48 -9.95 8.41 -1.57
CA PHE A 48 -8.60 7.97 -1.91
C PHE A 48 -7.67 7.99 -0.68
N PHE A 49 -7.72 9.05 0.10
CA PHE A 49 -6.88 9.22 1.29
C PHE A 49 -7.52 8.68 2.58
N ARG A 50 -8.56 7.85 2.47
CA ARG A 50 -9.16 7.23 3.66
C ARG A 50 -8.17 6.27 4.33
N ASP A 51 -8.23 6.24 5.65
CA ASP A 51 -7.44 5.34 6.49
C ASP A 51 -8.36 4.64 7.50
N PRO A 52 -9.17 3.67 7.04
CA PRO A 52 -10.11 2.97 7.91
C PRO A 52 -9.39 2.12 8.94
N GLU A 53 -9.96 2.04 10.14
CA GLU A 53 -9.52 1.05 11.11
C GLU A 53 -9.77 -0.37 10.59
N ARG A 54 -8.80 -1.27 10.85
CA ARG A 54 -8.86 -2.68 10.45
C ARG A 54 -8.99 -3.56 11.69
N ILE A 55 -9.85 -4.57 11.59
CA ILE A 55 -9.90 -5.63 12.59
C ILE A 55 -8.81 -6.64 12.23
N ILE A 56 -7.81 -6.72 13.09
CA ILE A 56 -6.67 -7.62 12.89
C ILE A 56 -6.93 -8.92 13.65
N ILE A 57 -6.55 -10.05 13.06
CA ILE A 57 -6.71 -11.36 13.66
C ILE A 57 -5.85 -11.50 14.92
N GLY A 58 -4.65 -10.88 14.90
CA GLY A 58 -3.70 -10.92 16.02
C GLY A 58 -3.16 -12.32 16.28
N ASP A 59 -2.96 -13.11 15.22
CA ASP A 59 -2.44 -14.46 15.26
C ASP A 59 -1.18 -14.56 14.40
N ASP A 60 -0.05 -14.83 15.03
CA ASP A 60 1.26 -14.92 14.37
C ASP A 60 1.38 -16.13 13.42
N ASN A 61 0.42 -17.07 13.43
CA ASN A 61 0.36 -18.16 12.46
C ASN A 61 -0.10 -17.71 11.07
N TYR A 62 -0.57 -16.48 10.92
CA TYR A 62 -1.08 -15.95 9.66
C TYR A 62 -0.42 -14.62 9.31
N LEU A 63 -0.18 -14.42 8.02
CA LEU A 63 0.12 -13.11 7.48
C LEU A 63 -1.16 -12.44 7.00
N VAL A 64 -1.39 -11.18 7.41
CA VAL A 64 -2.50 -10.38 6.87
C VAL A 64 -2.07 -9.63 5.61
N SER A 65 -3.04 -9.25 4.78
CA SER A 65 -2.74 -8.49 3.58
C SER A 65 -2.12 -7.13 3.91
N PRO A 66 -0.97 -6.78 3.31
CA PRO A 66 -0.36 -5.47 3.49
C PRO A 66 -1.11 -4.33 2.79
N ALA A 67 -2.08 -4.63 1.93
CA ALA A 67 -2.78 -3.66 1.11
C ALA A 67 -4.20 -4.11 0.76
N ASP A 68 -5.09 -3.13 0.53
CA ASP A 68 -6.35 -3.35 -0.17
C ASP A 68 -6.09 -3.47 -1.67
N GLY A 69 -6.81 -4.33 -2.36
CA GLY A 69 -6.66 -4.44 -3.81
C GLY A 69 -7.04 -5.79 -4.36
N GLU A 70 -6.49 -6.11 -5.52
CA GLU A 70 -6.68 -7.40 -6.20
C GLU A 70 -5.36 -8.16 -6.26
N VAL A 71 -5.38 -9.42 -5.87
CA VAL A 71 -4.22 -10.32 -6.00
C VAL A 71 -4.01 -10.59 -7.49
N ILE A 72 -2.90 -10.10 -8.04
CA ILE A 72 -2.56 -10.29 -9.46
C ILE A 72 -1.55 -11.41 -9.69
N LYS A 73 -0.79 -11.81 -8.64
CA LYS A 73 0.19 -12.91 -8.71
C LYS A 73 0.30 -13.65 -7.39
N VAL A 74 0.51 -14.95 -7.47
CA VAL A 74 0.96 -15.83 -6.40
C VAL A 74 2.00 -16.76 -7.02
N GLU A 75 3.26 -16.64 -6.63
CA GLU A 75 4.37 -17.37 -7.26
C GLU A 75 5.52 -17.65 -6.27
N GLU A 76 6.38 -18.62 -6.61
CA GLU A 76 7.66 -18.84 -5.91
C GLU A 76 8.78 -18.17 -6.71
N VAL A 77 9.59 -17.38 -6.01
CA VAL A 77 10.66 -16.58 -6.64
C VAL A 77 11.91 -16.55 -5.75
N ASP A 78 13.00 -16.07 -6.32
CA ASP A 78 14.16 -15.68 -5.53
C ASP A 78 13.84 -14.40 -4.73
N GLY A 79 14.41 -14.28 -3.56
CA GLY A 79 14.23 -13.09 -2.72
C GLY A 79 14.79 -11.82 -3.38
N PRO A 80 14.36 -10.65 -2.91
CA PRO A 80 14.82 -9.40 -3.48
C PRO A 80 16.32 -9.18 -3.23
N LYS A 81 17.09 -9.01 -4.31
CA LYS A 81 18.53 -8.74 -4.26
C LYS A 81 18.86 -7.41 -3.56
N GLU A 82 17.94 -6.48 -3.59
CA GLU A 82 18.10 -5.17 -2.98
C GLU A 82 18.29 -5.24 -1.46
N VAL A 83 17.73 -6.28 -0.83
CA VAL A 83 17.88 -6.52 0.62
C VAL A 83 18.72 -7.77 0.93
N GLY A 84 19.55 -8.21 -0.04
CA GLY A 84 20.55 -9.28 0.12
C GLY A 84 19.95 -10.68 0.29
N LEU A 85 18.79 -10.98 -0.32
CA LEU A 85 18.07 -12.24 -0.16
C LEU A 85 17.95 -13.04 -1.46
N GLU A 86 18.69 -12.70 -2.51
CA GLU A 86 18.63 -13.30 -3.86
C GLU A 86 18.95 -14.81 -3.89
N ASN A 87 19.60 -15.32 -2.87
CA ASN A 87 19.97 -16.74 -2.76
C ASN A 87 18.96 -17.58 -1.96
N GLN A 88 17.86 -16.97 -1.54
CA GLN A 88 16.79 -17.62 -0.77
C GLN A 88 15.50 -17.65 -1.57
N LYS A 89 14.72 -18.75 -1.44
CA LYS A 89 13.43 -18.89 -2.10
C LYS A 89 12.33 -18.32 -1.22
N PHE A 90 11.44 -17.57 -1.83
CA PHE A 90 10.28 -16.95 -1.19
C PHE A 90 9.01 -17.27 -1.98
N LYS A 91 7.90 -17.39 -1.26
CA LYS A 91 6.58 -17.23 -1.85
C LYS A 91 6.29 -15.74 -1.97
N LYS A 92 5.75 -15.30 -3.11
CA LYS A 92 5.43 -13.90 -3.36
C LYS A 92 3.97 -13.75 -3.73
N ILE A 93 3.30 -12.80 -3.13
CA ILE A 93 1.97 -12.35 -3.50
C ILE A 93 2.07 -10.89 -3.93
N SER A 94 1.50 -10.57 -5.09
CA SER A 94 1.43 -9.21 -5.62
C SER A 94 0.01 -8.71 -5.61
N ILE A 95 -0.23 -7.55 -5.03
CA ILE A 95 -1.54 -6.93 -4.85
C ILE A 95 -1.57 -5.61 -5.59
N PHE A 96 -2.44 -5.49 -6.58
CA PHE A 96 -2.65 -4.26 -7.33
C PHE A 96 -3.73 -3.41 -6.67
N MET A 97 -3.40 -2.17 -6.36
CA MET A 97 -4.30 -1.17 -5.79
C MET A 97 -4.76 -0.22 -6.88
N ASN A 98 -6.04 -0.26 -7.24
CA ASN A 98 -6.63 0.70 -8.16
C ASN A 98 -6.97 2.01 -7.43
N VAL A 99 -7.29 3.07 -8.15
CA VAL A 99 -7.54 4.43 -7.60
C VAL A 99 -8.75 4.56 -6.68
N PHE A 100 -9.53 3.51 -6.47
CA PHE A 100 -10.67 3.44 -5.54
C PHE A 100 -10.36 2.61 -4.29
N ASP A 101 -9.24 1.86 -4.28
CA ASP A 101 -8.81 1.08 -3.13
C ASP A 101 -8.16 1.98 -2.06
N CYS A 102 -8.01 1.49 -0.84
CA CYS A 102 -7.27 2.18 0.20
C CYS A 102 -5.77 2.02 -0.04
N HIS A 103 -5.03 3.12 -0.03
CA HIS A 103 -3.59 3.12 -0.36
C HIS A 103 -2.67 3.16 0.87
N VAL A 104 -3.23 3.10 2.07
CA VAL A 104 -2.45 2.91 3.31
C VAL A 104 -2.01 1.45 3.39
N ASN A 105 -0.70 1.24 3.51
CA ASN A 105 -0.12 -0.09 3.63
C ASN A 105 0.20 -0.41 5.09
N ARG A 106 0.10 -1.70 5.42
CA ARG A 106 0.24 -2.19 6.78
C ARG A 106 1.21 -3.37 6.84
N THR A 107 1.83 -3.58 8.00
CA THR A 107 2.68 -4.77 8.19
C THR A 107 1.83 -6.04 8.20
N PRO A 108 2.25 -7.09 7.46
CA PRO A 108 1.53 -8.36 7.43
C PRO A 108 1.68 -9.20 8.71
N CYS A 109 2.68 -8.92 9.53
CA CYS A 109 3.00 -9.66 10.74
C CYS A 109 3.42 -8.75 11.88
N SER A 110 3.42 -9.27 13.09
CA SER A 110 4.15 -8.68 14.21
C SER A 110 5.65 -8.99 14.04
N GLY A 111 6.52 -8.02 14.38
CA GLY A 111 7.96 -8.22 14.24
C GLY A 111 8.75 -6.92 14.27
N THR A 112 10.03 -7.01 13.97
CA THR A 112 10.96 -5.87 13.97
C THR A 112 11.40 -5.54 12.55
N VAL A 113 11.34 -4.26 12.20
CA VAL A 113 11.84 -3.76 10.92
C VAL A 113 13.36 -3.76 10.96
N GLU A 114 13.99 -4.72 10.28
CA GLU A 114 15.46 -4.79 10.22
C GLU A 114 16.05 -3.74 9.28
N GLU A 115 15.41 -3.53 8.13
CA GLU A 115 15.91 -2.65 7.07
C GLU A 115 14.76 -2.01 6.29
N ILE A 116 14.93 -0.73 5.98
CA ILE A 116 14.09 0.00 5.03
C ILE A 116 15.01 0.51 3.92
N LEU A 117 14.73 0.11 2.69
CA LEU A 117 15.51 0.52 1.52
C LEU A 117 14.62 1.20 0.48
N TYR A 118 14.83 2.48 0.28
CA TYR A 118 14.19 3.23 -0.80
C TYR A 118 15.03 3.16 -2.07
N LYS A 119 14.38 2.86 -3.21
CA LYS A 119 15.00 2.81 -4.52
C LYS A 119 14.26 3.75 -5.48
N PRO A 120 14.89 4.83 -5.93
CA PRO A 120 14.30 5.69 -6.96
C PRO A 120 14.13 4.92 -8.27
N GLY A 121 13.12 5.26 -9.05
CA GLY A 121 12.82 4.57 -10.30
C GLY A 121 11.86 5.33 -11.19
N LYS A 122 11.30 4.63 -12.18
CA LYS A 122 10.30 5.12 -13.11
C LYS A 122 8.90 5.03 -12.51
N PHE A 123 7.91 5.50 -13.27
CA PHE A 123 6.49 5.43 -12.93
C PHE A 123 5.73 4.75 -14.09
N LEU A 124 5.98 3.44 -14.29
CA LEU A 124 5.24 2.62 -15.24
C LEU A 124 3.95 2.11 -14.60
N ASN A 125 3.01 1.60 -15.40
CA ASN A 125 1.82 0.97 -14.86
C ASN A 125 2.20 -0.20 -13.95
N ALA A 126 1.79 -0.13 -12.68
CA ALA A 126 2.19 -1.09 -11.64
C ALA A 126 1.65 -2.52 -11.86
N SER A 127 0.66 -2.71 -12.73
CA SER A 127 0.16 -4.05 -13.09
C SER A 127 1.12 -4.85 -13.96
N PHE A 128 2.10 -4.20 -14.62
CA PHE A 128 3.06 -4.88 -15.48
C PHE A 128 4.24 -5.45 -14.69
N ASP A 129 4.81 -6.55 -15.17
CA ASP A 129 5.96 -7.21 -14.54
C ASP A 129 7.19 -6.30 -14.45
N LYS A 130 7.47 -5.55 -15.51
CA LYS A 130 8.57 -4.57 -15.54
C LYS A 130 8.46 -3.47 -14.48
N ALA A 131 7.28 -3.21 -13.94
CA ALA A 131 7.11 -2.25 -12.86
C ALA A 131 7.83 -2.69 -11.57
N SER A 132 7.94 -4.00 -11.33
CA SER A 132 8.69 -4.55 -10.18
C SER A 132 10.19 -4.25 -10.25
N GLU A 133 10.74 -4.00 -11.43
CA GLU A 133 12.18 -3.80 -11.63
C GLU A 133 12.56 -2.33 -11.88
N ASP A 134 11.71 -1.59 -12.56
CA ASP A 134 12.00 -0.24 -13.05
C ASP A 134 11.39 0.88 -12.20
N ASN A 135 10.27 0.65 -11.52
CA ASN A 135 9.53 1.69 -10.80
C ASN A 135 10.19 2.07 -9.47
N GLU A 136 9.85 3.27 -8.98
CA GLU A 136 10.16 3.72 -7.63
C GLU A 136 9.60 2.73 -6.61
N ARG A 137 10.43 2.30 -5.65
CA ARG A 137 10.11 1.26 -4.67
C ARG A 137 10.62 1.61 -3.29
N ASN A 138 9.93 1.05 -2.29
CA ASN A 138 10.40 1.05 -0.91
C ASN A 138 10.25 -0.36 -0.34
N TYR A 139 11.34 -0.92 0.16
CA TYR A 139 11.42 -2.25 0.75
C TYR A 139 11.38 -2.12 2.26
N TYR A 140 10.56 -2.96 2.91
CA TYR A 140 10.57 -3.17 4.35
C TYR A 140 10.96 -4.62 4.59
N LYS A 141 12.16 -4.85 5.14
CA LYS A 141 12.58 -6.17 5.61
C LYS A 141 12.19 -6.29 7.07
N ILE A 142 11.28 -7.17 7.37
CA ILE A 142 10.71 -7.38 8.69
C ILE A 142 11.08 -8.77 9.16
N LYS A 143 11.61 -8.87 10.39
CA LYS A 143 11.82 -10.13 11.08
C LYS A 143 10.61 -10.40 11.94
N ASP A 144 9.85 -11.46 11.64
CA ASP A 144 8.70 -11.83 12.46
C ASP A 144 9.12 -12.43 13.81
N ASN A 145 8.17 -12.65 14.70
CA ASN A 145 8.44 -13.21 16.03
C ASN A 145 8.99 -14.65 15.98
N ALA A 146 8.77 -15.38 14.91
CA ALA A 146 9.29 -16.75 14.69
C ALA A 146 10.69 -16.76 14.04
N GLY A 147 11.20 -15.59 13.64
CA GLY A 147 12.50 -15.43 13.02
C GLY A 147 12.49 -15.56 11.49
N ASN A 148 11.32 -15.55 10.84
CA ASN A 148 11.23 -15.57 9.38
C ASN A 148 11.45 -14.17 8.78
N ASN A 149 11.94 -14.13 7.54
CA ASN A 149 12.02 -12.90 6.77
C ASN A 149 10.69 -12.65 6.04
N ILE A 150 10.09 -11.49 6.30
CA ILE A 150 8.93 -10.99 5.59
C ILE A 150 9.30 -9.68 4.93
N ILE A 151 9.19 -9.61 3.60
CA ILE A 151 9.55 -8.39 2.88
C ILE A 151 8.29 -7.81 2.23
N VAL A 152 7.97 -6.57 2.58
CA VAL A 152 6.92 -5.79 1.91
C VAL A 152 7.59 -4.80 0.98
N VAL A 153 7.16 -4.79 -0.28
CA VAL A 153 7.67 -3.86 -1.29
C VAL A 153 6.54 -2.98 -1.77
N GLN A 154 6.62 -1.70 -1.47
CA GLN A 154 5.75 -0.70 -2.06
C GLN A 154 6.30 -0.34 -3.45
N ILE A 155 5.47 -0.39 -4.48
CA ILE A 155 5.83 -0.11 -5.87
C ILE A 155 4.92 0.98 -6.40
N ALA A 156 5.50 2.13 -6.74
CA ALA A 156 4.76 3.25 -7.31
C ALA A 156 4.28 2.93 -8.73
N GLY A 157 3.08 3.38 -9.08
CA GLY A 157 2.51 3.21 -10.42
C GLY A 157 2.60 4.48 -11.27
N LEU A 158 1.93 4.46 -12.42
CA LEU A 158 2.00 5.52 -13.45
C LEU A 158 1.61 6.92 -12.93
N ILE A 159 0.64 7.01 -12.04
CA ILE A 159 0.14 8.27 -11.48
C ILE A 159 0.78 8.53 -10.12
N ALA A 160 1.35 7.51 -9.49
CA ALA A 160 2.04 7.61 -8.21
C ALA A 160 3.28 8.51 -8.36
N ARG A 161 3.37 9.51 -7.50
CA ARG A 161 4.52 10.43 -7.49
C ARG A 161 5.27 10.41 -6.16
N ARG A 162 4.88 9.55 -5.23
CA ARG A 162 5.57 9.42 -3.95
C ARG A 162 5.11 8.19 -3.17
N ILE A 163 6.07 7.47 -2.66
CA ILE A 163 5.93 6.51 -1.57
C ILE A 163 6.18 7.26 -0.26
N VAL A 164 5.27 7.13 0.69
CA VAL A 164 5.40 7.68 2.05
C VAL A 164 5.74 6.52 2.97
N CYS A 165 6.87 6.61 3.65
CA CYS A 165 7.29 5.67 4.67
C CYS A 165 6.96 6.26 6.06
N GLU A 166 6.32 5.48 6.94
CA GLU A 166 5.87 5.91 8.28
C GLU A 166 6.52 5.11 9.41
N THR A 167 7.50 4.28 9.09
CA THR A 167 8.22 3.47 10.06
C THR A 167 9.73 3.66 9.92
N ASN A 168 10.49 3.16 10.90
CA ASN A 168 11.93 3.31 10.97
C ASN A 168 12.62 1.96 11.16
N ASN A 169 13.91 1.89 10.81
CA ASN A 169 14.76 0.75 11.13
C ASN A 169 14.82 0.52 12.63
N GLY A 170 14.71 -0.74 13.04
CA GLY A 170 14.70 -1.14 14.45
C GLY A 170 13.34 -0.98 15.15
N GLN A 171 12.32 -0.46 14.46
CA GLN A 171 10.98 -0.33 15.04
C GLN A 171 10.30 -1.70 15.13
N THR A 172 9.73 -1.99 16.31
CA THR A 172 8.83 -3.14 16.48
C THR A 172 7.41 -2.73 16.11
N LEU A 173 6.75 -3.56 15.32
CA LEU A 173 5.40 -3.36 14.81
C LEU A 173 4.51 -4.51 15.24
N ASN A 174 3.23 -4.22 15.51
CA ASN A 174 2.19 -5.23 15.66
C ASN A 174 1.54 -5.51 14.31
N GLN A 175 1.06 -6.73 14.08
CA GLN A 175 0.36 -7.11 12.86
C GLN A 175 -0.74 -6.09 12.51
N GLY A 176 -0.76 -5.62 11.27
CA GLY A 176 -1.72 -4.64 10.76
C GLY A 176 -1.40 -3.18 11.09
N GLU A 177 -0.30 -2.88 11.79
CA GLU A 177 0.16 -1.49 11.97
C GLU A 177 0.52 -0.85 10.64
N ARG A 178 0.35 0.47 10.54
CA ARG A 178 0.68 1.25 9.34
C ARG A 178 2.18 1.29 9.12
N ILE A 179 2.62 1.08 7.88
CA ILE A 179 4.02 1.20 7.48
C ILE A 179 4.22 2.31 6.46
N GLY A 180 3.15 2.82 5.89
CA GLY A 180 3.20 3.91 4.95
C GLY A 180 2.05 3.95 3.96
N MET A 181 2.19 4.75 2.91
CA MET A 181 1.18 4.97 1.89
C MET A 181 1.83 5.15 0.53
N ILE A 182 1.16 4.68 -0.54
CA ILE A 182 1.56 4.98 -1.92
C ILE A 182 0.49 5.90 -2.54
N ARG A 183 0.89 7.04 -3.10
CA ARG A 183 -0.06 7.98 -3.71
C ARG A 183 -0.33 7.58 -5.17
N PHE A 184 -1.61 7.35 -5.51
CA PHE A 184 -2.19 7.17 -6.85
C PHE A 184 -1.72 5.97 -7.67
N GLY A 185 -2.48 4.87 -7.60
CA GLY A 185 -2.33 3.67 -8.42
C GLY A 185 -0.99 2.97 -8.23
N SER A 186 -1.00 1.82 -7.59
CA SER A 186 0.21 1.22 -7.05
C SER A 186 0.09 -0.29 -6.92
N ARG A 187 1.17 -0.91 -6.49
CA ARG A 187 1.23 -2.34 -6.19
C ARG A 187 2.00 -2.55 -4.90
N ALA A 188 1.57 -3.50 -4.10
CA ALA A 188 2.33 -4.02 -2.98
C ALA A 188 2.70 -5.48 -3.26
N ASP A 189 3.98 -5.82 -3.13
CA ASP A 189 4.44 -7.19 -3.15
C ASP A 189 4.81 -7.60 -1.72
N VAL A 190 4.40 -8.80 -1.31
CA VAL A 190 4.84 -9.42 -0.08
C VAL A 190 5.58 -10.71 -0.39
N TYR A 191 6.83 -10.81 0.10
CA TYR A 191 7.66 -12.00 0.04
C TYR A 191 7.71 -12.60 1.44
N TYR A 192 7.56 -13.92 1.55
CA TYR A 192 7.54 -14.60 2.83
C TYR A 192 8.01 -16.05 2.73
N GLU A 193 8.52 -16.54 3.84
CA GLU A 193 8.95 -17.92 4.05
C GLU A 193 7.97 -18.62 5.01
N ASN A 194 7.95 -19.94 4.99
CA ASN A 194 7.29 -20.79 6.01
C ASN A 194 5.79 -20.55 6.26
N TYR A 195 5.10 -19.90 5.35
CA TYR A 195 3.64 -19.74 5.36
C TYR A 195 3.06 -20.31 4.06
N ASP A 196 1.79 -20.70 4.09
CA ASP A 196 1.08 -21.13 2.89
C ASP A 196 0.13 -20.03 2.39
N PRO A 197 0.06 -19.80 1.06
CA PRO A 197 -0.83 -18.81 0.50
C PRO A 197 -2.29 -19.23 0.70
N LEU A 198 -3.07 -18.39 1.36
CA LEU A 198 -4.51 -18.59 1.58
C LEU A 198 -5.37 -17.82 0.56
N VAL A 199 -4.73 -17.13 -0.38
CA VAL A 199 -5.38 -16.31 -1.40
C VAL A 199 -5.06 -16.81 -2.80
N LYS A 200 -5.92 -16.45 -3.77
CA LYS A 200 -5.77 -16.82 -5.18
C LYS A 200 -5.77 -15.57 -6.05
N VAL A 201 -5.15 -15.67 -7.23
CA VAL A 201 -5.20 -14.62 -8.26
C VAL A 201 -6.65 -14.27 -8.58
N GLY A 202 -6.95 -12.97 -8.67
CA GLY A 202 -8.28 -12.39 -8.86
C GLY A 202 -9.07 -12.16 -7.57
N GLN A 203 -8.59 -12.62 -6.42
CA GLN A 203 -9.22 -12.38 -5.13
C GLN A 203 -8.95 -10.96 -4.64
N LYS A 204 -9.98 -10.30 -4.09
CA LYS A 204 -9.82 -9.01 -3.43
C LYS A 204 -9.36 -9.18 -1.99
N THR A 205 -8.46 -8.30 -1.58
CA THR A 205 -7.97 -8.13 -0.21
C THR A 205 -8.45 -6.81 0.36
N ILE A 206 -8.63 -6.80 1.67
CA ILE A 206 -9.10 -5.62 2.44
C ILE A 206 -8.27 -5.51 3.72
#